data_37d01cfbf26d9878b6d10b613f6c719e
#
_entry.id   37d01cfbf26d9878b6d10b613f6c719e
#
_cell.length_a   1.000
_cell.length_b   1.000
_cell.length_c   1.000
_cell.angle_alpha   90.00
_cell.angle_beta   90.00
_cell.angle_gamma   90.00
#
_symmetry.space_group_name_H-M   'P 1'
#
loop_
_entity.id
_entity.type
_entity.pdbx_description
1 polymer ?
#
loop_
_entity_poly.entity_id
_entity_poly.type
_entity_poly.pdbx_seq_one_letter_code
_entity_poly.pdbx_strand_id
1 'polypeptide(L)'
;MKRILLVLLVIALCIPCGALAEGMLRIVNCQDWVSLRSAPSTQAERLAQVPLGALVTGEYDPYAEFSYCSYEGVSGYILNEYLEAPALAAQVNGCTVLAERSYAGSGEVMELACLDANGSELWKRVFQSPYSTELDCTDAFMAGTAAEPMVLVHVSGVGLTALDLYTGQEKWTLGEDVVSLGGSLSCAVAEDGTVYLGGYYGPDPVAISVDGEVLWQSSSVYGEGDGYPLDFYWLYELELGPDGLTATYDMSADERGGQVLFSLDGEMLSYCFTAD
;
A
#
# COMPACT_ATOMS: atom_id res chain seq x y z
N MET A 1 22.24 -18.52 -46.36
CA MET A 1 21.75 -17.28 -45.69
C MET A 1 20.95 -17.70 -44.48
N LYS A 2 21.57 -17.65 -43.28
CA LYS A 2 20.92 -17.98 -42.02
C LYS A 2 20.28 -16.70 -41.47
N ARG A 3 18.95 -16.69 -41.32
CA ARG A 3 18.21 -15.61 -40.65
C ARG A 3 18.39 -15.78 -39.15
N ILE A 4 19.10 -14.87 -38.54
CA ILE A 4 19.20 -14.74 -37.08
C ILE A 4 17.91 -14.08 -36.61
N LEU A 5 17.08 -14.82 -35.90
CA LEU A 5 15.88 -14.32 -35.23
C LEU A 5 16.35 -13.68 -33.92
N LEU A 6 16.34 -12.35 -33.89
CA LEU A 6 16.61 -11.57 -32.68
C LEU A 6 15.35 -11.61 -31.81
N VAL A 7 15.33 -12.43 -30.78
CA VAL A 7 14.31 -12.43 -29.76
C VAL A 7 14.66 -11.29 -28.79
N LEU A 8 13.96 -10.17 -28.92
CA LEU A 8 13.96 -9.11 -27.92
C LEU A 8 13.19 -9.62 -26.71
N LEU A 9 13.92 -10.00 -25.65
CA LEU A 9 13.35 -10.26 -24.34
C LEU A 9 12.96 -8.91 -23.74
N VAL A 10 11.71 -8.53 -23.87
CA VAL A 10 11.11 -7.44 -23.12
C VAL A 10 10.92 -7.95 -21.70
N ILE A 11 11.83 -7.60 -20.82
CA ILE A 11 11.60 -7.77 -19.38
C ILE A 11 10.59 -6.67 -19.01
N ALA A 12 9.32 -7.05 -18.96
CA ALA A 12 8.29 -6.23 -18.34
C ALA A 12 8.66 -6.12 -16.85
N LEU A 13 9.11 -4.94 -16.44
CA LEU A 13 9.18 -4.58 -15.02
C LEU A 13 7.71 -4.41 -14.57
N CYS A 14 7.08 -5.51 -14.18
CA CYS A 14 5.90 -5.44 -13.34
C CYS A 14 6.35 -4.73 -12.06
N ILE A 15 5.80 -3.55 -11.80
CA ILE A 15 5.92 -2.90 -10.50
C ILE A 15 4.81 -3.53 -9.66
N PRO A 16 5.09 -4.50 -8.78
CA PRO A 16 4.06 -4.98 -7.84
C PRO A 16 3.72 -3.81 -6.92
N CYS A 17 2.48 -3.37 -6.95
CA CYS A 17 1.99 -2.25 -6.13
C CYS A 17 2.17 -2.50 -4.62
N GLY A 18 2.18 -3.77 -4.19
CA GLY A 18 2.42 -4.15 -2.79
C GLY A 18 3.89 -4.25 -2.36
N ALA A 19 4.82 -4.43 -3.31
CA ALA A 19 6.22 -4.73 -2.97
C ALA A 19 7.11 -3.52 -2.71
N LEU A 20 6.63 -2.28 -2.92
CA LEU A 20 7.46 -1.08 -2.78
C LEU A 20 7.38 -0.43 -1.40
N ALA A 21 6.35 -0.74 -0.62
CA ALA A 21 6.19 -0.21 0.75
C ALA A 21 6.76 -1.14 1.84
N GLU A 22 6.84 -2.43 1.58
CA GLU A 22 7.42 -3.38 2.53
C GLU A 22 8.91 -3.11 2.71
N GLY A 23 9.28 -2.75 3.92
CA GLY A 23 10.67 -2.61 4.34
C GLY A 23 11.28 -1.21 4.22
N MET A 24 10.53 -0.14 3.96
CA MET A 24 11.04 1.22 4.09
C MET A 24 10.68 1.80 5.46
N LEU A 25 11.70 2.26 6.17
CA LEU A 25 11.58 2.88 7.49
C LEU A 25 12.23 4.26 7.45
N ARG A 26 11.67 5.21 8.21
CA ARG A 26 12.20 6.56 8.32
C ARG A 26 12.97 6.71 9.64
N ILE A 27 14.07 7.45 9.59
CA ILE A 27 14.82 7.83 10.79
C ILE A 27 14.12 9.01 11.47
N VAL A 28 13.77 8.80 12.73
CA VAL A 28 13.07 9.76 13.61
C VAL A 28 13.75 9.88 14.97
N ASN A 29 13.27 10.75 15.83
CA ASN A 29 13.62 10.87 17.26
C ASN A 29 15.12 11.08 17.56
N CYS A 30 15.92 11.56 16.61
CA CYS A 30 17.32 11.95 16.84
C CYS A 30 17.52 13.43 16.53
N GLN A 31 18.69 14.00 16.89
CA GLN A 31 18.99 15.39 16.57
C GLN A 31 19.46 15.56 15.13
N ASP A 32 20.48 14.80 14.72
CA ASP A 32 21.08 14.93 13.40
C ASP A 32 21.14 13.59 12.65
N TRP A 33 21.49 12.52 13.34
CA TRP A 33 21.72 11.19 12.76
C TRP A 33 21.67 10.08 13.81
N VAL A 34 21.53 8.83 13.34
CA VAL A 34 21.63 7.61 14.13
C VAL A 34 22.76 6.70 13.64
N SER A 35 23.20 5.77 14.48
CA SER A 35 24.23 4.80 14.11
C SER A 35 23.60 3.55 13.48
N LEU A 36 24.04 3.21 12.26
CA LEU A 36 23.90 1.87 11.70
C LEU A 36 25.07 1.02 12.23
N ARG A 37 24.76 -0.11 12.87
CA ARG A 37 25.75 -0.90 13.64
C ARG A 37 25.93 -2.32 13.10
N SER A 38 27.11 -2.90 13.35
CA SER A 38 27.46 -4.25 12.89
C SER A 38 26.71 -5.39 13.63
N ALA A 39 26.12 -5.09 14.79
CA ALA A 39 25.36 -6.04 15.60
C ALA A 39 24.25 -5.30 16.37
N PRO A 40 23.19 -6.02 16.88
CA PRO A 40 22.08 -5.41 17.63
C PRO A 40 22.52 -5.05 19.06
N SER A 41 23.40 -4.07 19.17
CA SER A 41 23.95 -3.56 20.44
C SER A 41 24.45 -2.15 20.30
N THR A 42 24.18 -1.29 21.30
CA THR A 42 24.71 0.08 21.37
C THR A 42 26.24 0.13 21.50
N GLN A 43 26.89 -0.97 21.86
CA GLN A 43 28.34 -1.10 21.94
C GLN A 43 28.98 -1.63 20.66
N ALA A 44 28.18 -2.11 19.69
CA ALA A 44 28.70 -2.63 18.44
C ALA A 44 29.31 -1.51 17.59
N GLU A 45 30.24 -1.89 16.72
CA GLU A 45 30.90 -0.98 15.78
C GLU A 45 29.86 -0.24 14.92
N ARG A 46 30.07 1.08 14.76
CA ARG A 46 29.27 1.89 13.85
C ARG A 46 29.77 1.73 12.42
N LEU A 47 28.91 1.25 11.53
CA LEU A 47 29.19 1.07 10.11
C LEU A 47 28.92 2.34 9.31
N ALA A 48 27.82 3.06 9.66
CA ALA A 48 27.43 4.31 9.01
C ALA A 48 26.73 5.26 9.98
N GLN A 49 26.61 6.52 9.59
CA GLN A 49 25.71 7.51 10.17
C GLN A 49 24.53 7.70 9.21
N VAL A 50 23.33 7.52 9.72
CA VAL A 50 22.11 7.69 8.94
C VAL A 50 21.40 8.96 9.39
N PRO A 51 21.23 9.97 8.52
CA PRO A 51 20.67 11.27 8.89
C PRO A 51 19.22 11.17 9.38
N LEU A 52 18.80 12.12 10.21
CA LEU A 52 17.40 12.35 10.55
C LEU A 52 16.57 12.54 9.26
N GLY A 53 15.42 11.87 9.18
CA GLY A 53 14.52 11.90 8.04
C GLY A 53 14.94 11.01 6.86
N ALA A 54 16.14 10.40 6.90
CA ALA A 54 16.56 9.47 5.86
C ALA A 54 15.67 8.21 5.85
N LEU A 55 15.45 7.65 4.65
CA LEU A 55 14.80 6.37 4.47
C LEU A 55 15.84 5.26 4.45
N VAL A 56 15.54 4.18 5.14
CA VAL A 56 16.32 2.94 5.16
C VAL A 56 15.41 1.80 4.71
N THR A 57 15.95 0.78 4.06
CA THR A 57 15.21 -0.46 3.81
C THR A 57 15.47 -1.42 4.98
N GLY A 58 14.43 -2.08 5.46
CA GLY A 58 14.57 -3.02 6.57
C GLY A 58 13.22 -3.60 6.99
N GLU A 59 13.27 -4.62 7.81
CA GLU A 59 12.09 -5.24 8.40
C GLU A 59 11.94 -4.73 9.84
N TYR A 60 10.84 -4.03 10.09
CA TYR A 60 10.55 -3.51 11.42
C TYR A 60 9.95 -4.62 12.27
N ASP A 61 10.68 -5.03 13.32
CA ASP A 61 10.17 -5.95 14.34
C ASP A 61 9.82 -5.14 15.60
N PRO A 62 8.52 -4.91 15.89
CA PRO A 62 8.11 -4.12 17.06
C PRO A 62 8.45 -4.79 18.40
N TYR A 63 8.79 -6.08 18.39
CA TYR A 63 9.15 -6.84 19.60
C TYR A 63 10.66 -6.93 19.82
N ALA A 64 11.48 -6.52 18.86
CA ALA A 64 12.92 -6.44 18.99
C ALA A 64 13.37 -5.06 19.49
N GLU A 65 14.55 -4.96 20.07
CA GLU A 65 15.18 -3.66 20.42
C GLU A 65 15.83 -3.01 19.18
N PHE A 66 16.28 -3.81 18.21
CA PHE A 66 16.96 -3.37 16.99
C PHE A 66 16.34 -4.04 15.77
N SER A 67 16.21 -3.29 14.69
CA SER A 67 15.86 -3.81 13.37
C SER A 67 17.07 -3.84 12.44
N TYR A 68 17.10 -4.86 11.56
CA TYR A 68 18.13 -4.96 10.53
C TYR A 68 17.76 -4.09 9.34
N CYS A 69 18.61 -3.13 9.01
CA CYS A 69 18.36 -2.11 8.00
C CYS A 69 19.51 -1.98 7.01
N SER A 70 19.22 -1.42 5.85
CA SER A 70 20.21 -1.06 4.84
C SER A 70 20.07 0.42 4.46
N TYR A 71 21.20 1.12 4.40
CA TYR A 71 21.30 2.52 4.01
C TYR A 71 22.50 2.70 3.08
N GLU A 72 22.29 3.25 1.86
CA GLU A 72 23.35 3.49 0.86
C GLU A 72 24.25 2.26 0.60
N GLY A 73 23.63 1.07 0.58
CA GLY A 73 24.35 -0.20 0.33
C GLY A 73 25.12 -0.76 1.54
N VAL A 74 25.05 -0.12 2.70
CA VAL A 74 25.59 -0.63 3.96
C VAL A 74 24.46 -1.22 4.77
N SER A 75 24.59 -2.49 5.21
CA SER A 75 23.59 -3.17 6.02
C SER A 75 24.06 -3.35 7.46
N GLY A 76 23.13 -3.25 8.40
CA GLY A 76 23.40 -3.36 9.83
C GLY A 76 22.17 -3.17 10.68
N TYR A 77 22.33 -2.79 11.94
CA TYR A 77 21.26 -2.69 12.93
C TYR A 77 21.06 -1.24 13.38
N ILE A 78 19.80 -0.83 13.45
CA ILE A 78 19.36 0.46 14.01
C ILE A 78 18.43 0.17 15.20
N LEU A 79 18.55 0.95 16.25
CA LEU A 79 17.69 0.89 17.44
C LEU A 79 16.27 1.33 17.06
N ASN A 80 15.25 0.53 17.39
CA ASN A 80 13.87 0.72 16.96
C ASN A 80 13.25 2.05 17.41
N GLU A 81 13.70 2.63 18.52
CA GLU A 81 13.23 3.96 18.96
C GLU A 81 13.52 5.08 17.95
N TYR A 82 14.43 4.84 16.98
CA TYR A 82 14.78 5.77 15.90
C TYR A 82 14.16 5.40 14.55
N LEU A 83 13.29 4.39 14.53
CA LEU A 83 12.64 3.92 13.30
C LEU A 83 11.14 4.13 13.36
N GLU A 84 10.59 4.61 12.28
CA GLU A 84 9.16 4.74 12.07
C GLU A 84 8.80 4.17 10.70
N ALA A 85 7.75 3.34 10.66
CA ALA A 85 7.19 2.87 9.40
C ALA A 85 6.17 3.91 8.91
N PRO A 86 6.42 4.62 7.80
CA PRO A 86 5.42 5.50 7.21
C PRO A 86 4.22 4.71 6.69
N ALA A 87 3.07 5.34 6.59
CA ALA A 87 1.87 4.71 6.03
C ALA A 87 2.06 4.31 4.55
N LEU A 88 2.85 5.09 3.83
CA LEU A 88 3.36 4.77 2.49
C LEU A 88 4.78 5.30 2.36
N ALA A 89 5.69 4.48 1.82
CA ALA A 89 6.96 4.94 1.30
C ALA A 89 7.23 4.24 -0.03
N ALA A 90 7.32 5.00 -1.11
CA ALA A 90 7.54 4.45 -2.44
C ALA A 90 8.51 5.31 -3.25
N GLN A 91 9.31 4.66 -4.10
CA GLN A 91 10.18 5.34 -5.06
C GLN A 91 9.75 4.98 -6.47
N VAL A 92 9.34 5.98 -7.23
CA VAL A 92 8.85 5.81 -8.60
C VAL A 92 9.45 6.91 -9.48
N ASN A 93 10.10 6.51 -10.58
CA ASN A 93 10.65 7.43 -11.59
C ASN A 93 11.55 8.54 -11.00
N GLY A 94 12.31 8.24 -9.96
CA GLY A 94 13.19 9.21 -9.30
C GLY A 94 12.50 10.15 -8.32
N CYS A 95 11.21 9.96 -8.06
CA CYS A 95 10.49 10.62 -6.98
C CYS A 95 10.35 9.67 -5.78
N THR A 96 10.32 10.24 -4.59
CA THR A 96 9.97 9.53 -3.35
C THR A 96 8.64 10.06 -2.84
N VAL A 97 7.67 9.18 -2.66
CA VAL A 97 6.37 9.49 -2.03
C VAL A 97 6.40 9.01 -0.60
N LEU A 98 5.99 9.86 0.32
CA LEU A 98 5.85 9.56 1.74
C LEU A 98 4.44 9.92 2.20
N ALA A 99 3.80 9.03 2.92
CA ALA A 99 2.56 9.29 3.61
C ALA A 99 2.74 9.00 5.11
N GLU A 100 2.42 9.96 5.93
CA GLU A 100 2.53 9.88 7.38
C GLU A 100 1.17 10.08 8.02
N ARG A 101 0.84 9.21 8.98
CA ARG A 101 -0.37 9.33 9.79
C ARG A 101 -0.04 10.01 11.10
N SER A 102 -0.93 10.88 11.53
CA SER A 102 -0.89 11.49 12.86
C SER A 102 -2.31 11.72 13.36
N TYR A 103 -2.44 11.89 14.66
CA TYR A 103 -3.73 12.22 15.29
C TYR A 103 -3.69 13.66 15.80
N ALA A 104 -4.52 14.50 15.23
CA ALA A 104 -4.66 15.91 15.65
C ALA A 104 -6.06 16.12 16.23
N GLY A 105 -6.20 15.98 17.55
CA GLY A 105 -7.36 16.44 18.36
C GLY A 105 -8.77 16.03 17.94
N SER A 106 -9.06 15.92 16.66
CA SER A 106 -10.39 15.67 16.09
C SER A 106 -10.40 14.61 14.98
N GLY A 107 -9.37 13.79 14.84
CA GLY A 107 -9.36 12.73 13.85
C GLY A 107 -7.95 12.39 13.33
N GLU A 108 -7.89 11.39 12.50
CA GLU A 108 -6.66 11.00 11.83
C GLU A 108 -6.32 12.01 10.71
N VAL A 109 -5.06 12.37 10.64
CA VAL A 109 -4.50 13.26 9.61
C VAL A 109 -3.45 12.48 8.85
N MET A 110 -3.57 12.43 7.52
CA MET A 110 -2.52 11.95 6.64
C MET A 110 -1.82 13.12 5.96
N GLU A 111 -0.53 13.21 6.18
CA GLU A 111 0.35 14.11 5.48
C GLU A 111 1.06 13.36 4.36
N LEU A 112 0.82 13.78 3.11
CA LEU A 112 1.39 13.17 1.93
C LEU A 112 2.36 14.15 1.27
N ALA A 113 3.58 13.71 1.01
CA ALA A 113 4.61 14.50 0.35
C ALA A 113 5.26 13.72 -0.80
N CYS A 114 5.60 14.42 -1.87
CA CYS A 114 6.44 13.90 -2.94
C CYS A 114 7.75 14.70 -3.00
N LEU A 115 8.87 13.99 -3.01
CA LEU A 115 10.21 14.54 -3.07
C LEU A 115 10.85 14.18 -4.41
N ASP A 116 11.68 15.06 -4.97
CA ASP A 116 12.50 14.76 -6.13
C ASP A 116 13.70 13.85 -5.78
N ALA A 117 14.50 13.48 -6.78
CA ALA A 117 15.69 12.63 -6.59
C ALA A 117 16.78 13.25 -5.68
N ASN A 118 16.70 14.55 -5.40
CA ASN A 118 17.61 15.26 -4.50
C ASN A 118 17.01 15.42 -3.08
N GLY A 119 15.81 14.90 -2.85
CA GLY A 119 15.06 15.03 -1.61
C GLY A 119 14.37 16.39 -1.43
N SER A 120 14.26 17.20 -2.50
CA SER A 120 13.50 18.46 -2.44
C SER A 120 12.01 18.20 -2.64
N GLU A 121 11.19 18.85 -1.81
CA GLU A 121 9.74 18.72 -1.89
C GLU A 121 9.21 19.28 -3.21
N LEU A 122 8.54 18.44 -3.99
CA LEU A 122 7.80 18.82 -5.18
C LEU A 122 6.41 19.35 -4.83
N TRP A 123 5.74 18.64 -3.94
CA TRP A 123 4.43 19.03 -3.40
C TRP A 123 4.16 18.32 -2.07
N LYS A 124 3.20 18.88 -1.35
CA LYS A 124 2.69 18.35 -0.10
C LYS A 124 1.18 18.54 -0.02
N ARG A 125 0.47 17.55 0.50
CA ARG A 125 -0.98 17.55 0.73
C ARG A 125 -1.29 17.04 2.12
N VAL A 126 -2.38 17.51 2.68
CA VAL A 126 -2.89 17.05 3.98
C VAL A 126 -4.33 16.62 3.80
N PHE A 127 -4.63 15.43 4.25
CA PHE A 127 -5.96 14.84 4.26
C PHE A 127 -6.37 14.61 5.70
N GLN A 128 -7.62 14.89 6.01
CA GLN A 128 -8.14 14.74 7.37
C GLN A 128 -9.49 14.03 7.31
N SER A 129 -9.64 12.98 8.12
CA SER A 129 -10.92 12.34 8.34
C SER A 129 -11.86 13.30 9.08
N PRO A 130 -13.15 13.39 8.68
CA PRO A 130 -14.15 14.16 9.40
C PRO A 130 -14.56 13.51 10.72
N TYR A 131 -14.19 12.24 10.92
CA TYR A 131 -14.54 11.49 12.12
C TYR A 131 -13.44 11.57 13.17
N SER A 132 -13.81 11.41 14.43
CA SER A 132 -12.88 11.48 15.57
C SER A 132 -12.72 10.15 16.29
N THR A 133 -12.96 9.03 15.60
CA THR A 133 -12.92 7.70 16.20
C THR A 133 -11.64 6.95 15.79
N GLU A 134 -11.21 6.02 16.63
CA GLU A 134 -10.04 5.15 16.36
C GLU A 134 -10.26 4.18 15.16
N LEU A 135 -11.46 4.18 14.58
CA LEU A 135 -11.83 3.39 13.40
C LEU A 135 -11.66 4.17 12.10
N ASP A 136 -11.23 5.41 12.16
CA ASP A 136 -10.98 6.22 10.98
C ASP A 136 -9.69 5.77 10.33
N CYS A 137 -9.80 5.25 9.14
CA CYS A 137 -8.66 4.81 8.35
C CYS A 137 -8.43 5.80 7.21
N THR A 138 -7.21 6.28 7.11
CA THR A 138 -6.70 6.91 5.90
C THR A 138 -5.64 5.99 5.33
N ASP A 139 -5.75 5.64 4.05
CA ASP A 139 -4.82 4.78 3.35
C ASP A 139 -4.27 5.49 2.12
N ALA A 140 -3.02 5.20 1.77
CA ALA A 140 -2.38 5.73 0.57
C ALA A 140 -1.69 4.62 -0.21
N PHE A 141 -1.79 4.66 -1.54
CA PHE A 141 -1.25 3.64 -2.43
C PHE A 141 -0.63 4.27 -3.67
N MET A 142 0.38 3.60 -4.21
CA MET A 142 0.83 3.90 -5.56
C MET A 142 -0.11 3.25 -6.57
N ALA A 143 -0.45 3.98 -7.63
CA ALA A 143 -1.37 3.53 -8.68
C ALA A 143 -1.00 4.11 -10.04
N GLY A 144 -1.87 3.93 -11.02
CA GLY A 144 -1.68 4.39 -12.38
C GLY A 144 -0.78 3.48 -13.20
N THR A 145 -0.30 3.99 -14.31
CA THR A 145 0.62 3.28 -15.21
C THR A 145 2.05 3.77 -15.02
N ALA A 146 3.03 3.04 -15.58
CA ALA A 146 4.42 3.50 -15.59
C ALA A 146 4.63 4.85 -16.28
N ALA A 147 3.76 5.19 -17.25
CA ALA A 147 3.78 6.48 -17.98
C ALA A 147 3.07 7.60 -17.23
N GLU A 148 2.01 7.25 -16.51
CA GLU A 148 1.17 8.17 -15.74
C GLU A 148 0.96 7.65 -14.31
N PRO A 149 2.00 7.71 -13.48
CA PRO A 149 1.89 7.24 -12.10
C PRO A 149 1.03 8.20 -11.27
N MET A 150 0.29 7.61 -10.34
CA MET A 150 -0.63 8.31 -9.44
C MET A 150 -0.40 7.89 -8.00
N VAL A 151 -0.86 8.72 -7.09
CA VAL A 151 -1.04 8.35 -5.69
C VAL A 151 -2.52 8.36 -5.36
N LEU A 152 -3.03 7.25 -4.88
CA LEU A 152 -4.39 7.15 -4.36
C LEU A 152 -4.37 7.44 -2.86
N VAL A 153 -5.36 8.21 -2.41
CA VAL A 153 -5.59 8.47 -1.00
C VAL A 153 -7.05 8.16 -0.69
N HIS A 154 -7.27 7.23 0.21
CA HIS A 154 -8.57 6.97 0.79
C HIS A 154 -8.68 7.67 2.14
N VAL A 155 -9.79 8.35 2.37
CA VAL A 155 -10.14 8.98 3.65
C VAL A 155 -11.54 8.52 4.01
N SER A 156 -11.66 7.80 5.11
CA SER A 156 -12.95 7.33 5.63
C SER A 156 -13.90 8.51 5.84
N GLY A 157 -15.13 8.40 5.35
CA GLY A 157 -16.12 9.48 5.37
C GLY A 157 -15.96 10.56 4.30
N VAL A 158 -14.93 10.48 3.47
CA VAL A 158 -14.69 11.41 2.34
C VAL A 158 -14.72 10.67 1.03
N GLY A 159 -13.99 9.56 0.92
CA GLY A 159 -13.88 8.74 -0.27
C GLY A 159 -12.44 8.57 -0.75
N LEU A 160 -12.28 8.30 -2.03
CA LEU A 160 -11.02 7.99 -2.71
C LEU A 160 -10.61 9.12 -3.64
N THR A 161 -9.39 9.61 -3.53
CA THR A 161 -8.84 10.67 -4.40
C THR A 161 -7.57 10.19 -5.09
N ALA A 162 -7.47 10.38 -6.39
CA ALA A 162 -6.25 10.16 -7.16
C ALA A 162 -5.50 11.47 -7.40
N LEU A 163 -4.21 11.47 -7.13
CA LEU A 163 -3.31 12.59 -7.34
C LEU A 163 -2.28 12.25 -8.41
N ASP A 164 -2.00 13.19 -9.31
CA ASP A 164 -0.84 13.09 -10.19
C ASP A 164 0.46 13.08 -9.38
N LEU A 165 1.33 12.10 -9.65
CA LEU A 165 2.55 11.88 -8.87
C LEU A 165 3.46 13.11 -8.85
N TYR A 166 3.61 13.81 -9.97
CA TYR A 166 4.62 14.87 -10.10
C TYR A 166 4.15 16.23 -9.64
N THR A 167 2.84 16.46 -9.70
CA THR A 167 2.24 17.78 -9.43
C THR A 167 1.40 17.82 -8.16
N GLY A 168 0.99 16.67 -7.62
CA GLY A 168 0.05 16.57 -6.52
C GLY A 168 -1.34 17.11 -6.85
N GLN A 169 -1.64 17.36 -8.14
CA GLN A 169 -2.96 17.78 -8.57
C GLN A 169 -3.92 16.61 -8.57
N GLU A 170 -5.15 16.88 -8.17
CA GLU A 170 -6.22 15.91 -8.21
C GLU A 170 -6.58 15.57 -9.66
N LYS A 171 -6.56 14.28 -10.00
CA LYS A 171 -6.99 13.75 -11.29
C LYS A 171 -8.49 13.45 -11.26
N TRP A 172 -8.93 12.77 -10.20
CA TRP A 172 -10.33 12.45 -9.95
C TRP A 172 -10.57 12.16 -8.45
N THR A 173 -11.84 12.23 -8.06
CA THR A 173 -12.29 11.87 -6.71
C THR A 173 -13.61 11.10 -6.81
N LEU A 174 -13.71 10.02 -6.05
CA LEU A 174 -14.93 9.23 -5.84
C LEU A 174 -15.39 9.40 -4.39
N GLY A 175 -16.59 9.92 -4.19
CA GLY A 175 -17.18 10.04 -2.86
C GLY A 175 -17.61 8.68 -2.31
N GLU A 176 -17.83 8.59 -1.00
CA GLU A 176 -18.31 7.36 -0.34
C GLU A 176 -19.69 6.90 -0.84
N ASP A 177 -20.49 7.79 -1.40
CA ASP A 177 -21.76 7.47 -2.04
C ASP A 177 -21.59 6.72 -3.37
N VAL A 178 -20.39 6.77 -3.97
CA VAL A 178 -20.03 6.07 -5.21
C VAL A 178 -19.29 4.78 -4.90
N VAL A 179 -18.32 4.84 -4.00
CA VAL A 179 -17.50 3.70 -3.58
C VAL A 179 -17.40 3.73 -2.05
N SER A 180 -18.17 2.89 -1.39
CA SER A 180 -18.06 2.72 0.06
C SER A 180 -16.94 1.73 0.34
N LEU A 181 -15.79 2.23 0.73
CA LEU A 181 -14.64 1.43 1.14
C LEU A 181 -14.59 1.43 2.68
N GLY A 182 -14.39 0.24 3.25
CA GLY A 182 -14.13 0.11 4.69
C GLY A 182 -12.77 0.67 5.09
N GLY A 183 -12.34 0.38 6.30
CA GLY A 183 -10.99 0.72 6.74
C GLY A 183 -9.96 -0.34 6.36
N SER A 184 -8.68 0.00 6.51
CA SER A 184 -7.53 -0.91 6.27
C SER A 184 -7.60 -1.55 4.87
N LEU A 185 -7.49 -0.73 3.85
CA LEU A 185 -7.62 -1.17 2.47
C LEU A 185 -6.42 -2.00 2.01
N SER A 186 -6.69 -3.02 1.20
CA SER A 186 -5.73 -3.65 0.31
C SER A 186 -5.91 -3.14 -1.11
N CYS A 187 -4.80 -3.03 -1.83
CA CYS A 187 -4.76 -2.47 -3.18
C CYS A 187 -3.92 -3.35 -4.10
N ALA A 188 -4.46 -3.68 -5.27
CA ALA A 188 -3.70 -4.28 -6.36
C ALA A 188 -3.90 -3.43 -7.63
N VAL A 189 -2.85 -3.28 -8.45
CA VAL A 189 -2.88 -2.42 -9.64
C VAL A 189 -2.44 -3.20 -10.86
N ALA A 190 -3.26 -3.19 -11.90
CA ALA A 190 -2.95 -3.82 -13.18
C ALA A 190 -2.03 -2.95 -14.05
N GLU A 191 -1.44 -3.54 -15.09
CA GLU A 191 -0.53 -2.83 -16.02
C GLU A 191 -1.19 -1.67 -16.77
N ASP A 192 -2.50 -1.76 -17.01
CA ASP A 192 -3.29 -0.71 -17.66
C ASP A 192 -3.69 0.43 -16.70
N GLY A 193 -3.32 0.32 -15.43
CA GLY A 193 -3.63 1.27 -14.39
C GLY A 193 -4.98 1.03 -13.69
N THR A 194 -5.69 -0.03 -14.03
CA THR A 194 -6.89 -0.46 -13.27
C THR A 194 -6.50 -0.78 -11.84
N VAL A 195 -7.24 -0.23 -10.90
CA VAL A 195 -7.02 -0.39 -9.47
C VAL A 195 -8.11 -1.29 -8.89
N TYR A 196 -7.69 -2.28 -8.13
CA TYR A 196 -8.57 -3.16 -7.35
C TYR A 196 -8.39 -2.83 -5.88
N LEU A 197 -9.49 -2.50 -5.20
CA LEU A 197 -9.51 -2.12 -3.79
C LEU A 197 -10.53 -2.96 -3.02
N GLY A 198 -10.20 -3.25 -1.79
CA GLY A 198 -11.10 -3.85 -0.84
C GLY A 198 -10.54 -3.71 0.56
N GLY A 199 -11.37 -3.83 1.59
CA GLY A 199 -10.88 -3.55 2.93
C GLY A 199 -11.67 -4.22 4.03
N TYR A 200 -11.16 -4.02 5.22
CA TYR A 200 -11.73 -4.47 6.47
C TYR A 200 -13.03 -3.71 6.75
N TYR A 201 -14.11 -4.38 7.00
CA TYR A 201 -15.47 -3.81 7.14
C TYR A 201 -16.04 -3.15 5.88
N GLY A 202 -15.39 -3.31 4.73
CA GLY A 202 -15.86 -2.79 3.47
C GLY A 202 -16.66 -3.80 2.68
N PRO A 203 -17.27 -3.32 1.59
CA PRO A 203 -17.83 -4.20 0.59
C PRO A 203 -16.72 -5.02 -0.09
N ASP A 204 -17.15 -5.98 -0.85
CA ASP A 204 -16.34 -6.81 -1.73
C ASP A 204 -15.41 -5.99 -2.64
N PRO A 205 -14.40 -6.61 -3.29
CA PRO A 205 -13.49 -5.89 -4.15
C PRO A 205 -14.20 -5.02 -5.18
N VAL A 206 -13.66 -3.84 -5.40
CA VAL A 206 -14.07 -2.91 -6.45
C VAL A 206 -12.93 -2.71 -7.45
N ALA A 207 -13.24 -2.65 -8.74
CA ALA A 207 -12.31 -2.25 -9.78
C ALA A 207 -12.61 -0.85 -10.28
N ILE A 208 -11.58 -0.02 -10.37
CA ILE A 208 -11.65 1.38 -10.78
C ILE A 208 -10.63 1.59 -11.90
N SER A 209 -11.06 2.21 -13.00
CA SER A 209 -10.17 2.54 -14.10
C SER A 209 -9.14 3.62 -13.71
N VAL A 210 -8.10 3.78 -14.53
CA VAL A 210 -7.11 4.85 -14.37
C VAL A 210 -7.73 6.26 -14.41
N ASP A 211 -8.88 6.41 -15.03
CA ASP A 211 -9.62 7.67 -15.13
C ASP A 211 -10.68 7.87 -14.03
N GLY A 212 -10.79 6.94 -13.08
CA GLY A 212 -11.72 7.02 -11.94
C GLY A 212 -13.12 6.50 -12.24
N GLU A 213 -13.32 5.71 -13.29
CA GLU A 213 -14.60 5.05 -13.55
C GLU A 213 -14.68 3.73 -12.77
N VAL A 214 -15.75 3.52 -12.00
CA VAL A 214 -16.02 2.23 -11.36
C VAL A 214 -16.41 1.23 -12.42
N LEU A 215 -15.54 0.27 -12.68
CA LEU A 215 -15.76 -0.76 -13.71
C LEU A 215 -16.71 -1.83 -13.21
N TRP A 216 -16.51 -2.28 -11.99
CA TRP A 216 -17.39 -3.19 -11.28
C TRP A 216 -17.14 -3.12 -9.77
N GLN A 217 -18.13 -3.57 -9.02
CA GLN A 217 -18.04 -3.79 -7.58
C GLN A 217 -18.72 -5.12 -7.30
N SER A 218 -18.02 -6.02 -6.63
CA SER A 218 -18.63 -7.29 -6.21
C SER A 218 -19.64 -7.03 -5.09
N SER A 219 -20.84 -7.57 -5.22
CA SER A 219 -21.89 -7.42 -4.19
C SER A 219 -22.25 -8.75 -3.54
N SER A 220 -21.49 -9.82 -3.80
CA SER A 220 -22.01 -11.17 -3.69
C SER A 220 -21.14 -12.18 -2.97
N VAL A 221 -20.18 -11.76 -2.17
CA VAL A 221 -19.53 -12.67 -1.21
C VAL A 221 -20.50 -12.98 -0.04
N TYR A 222 -21.59 -12.20 0.07
CA TYR A 222 -22.72 -12.44 0.93
C TYR A 222 -23.85 -13.11 0.15
N GLY A 223 -23.73 -14.39 -0.17
CA GLY A 223 -24.73 -15.10 -0.94
C GLY A 223 -25.84 -15.68 -0.08
N GLU A 224 -27.05 -15.13 -0.12
CA GLU A 224 -28.27 -15.93 0.05
C GLU A 224 -28.47 -16.78 -1.21
N GLY A 225 -27.74 -17.85 -1.37
CA GLY A 225 -27.86 -18.73 -2.50
C GLY A 225 -27.39 -20.14 -2.17
N ASP A 226 -28.33 -21.07 -2.15
CA ASP A 226 -28.11 -22.52 -2.15
C ASP A 226 -27.30 -23.15 -1.00
N GLY A 227 -27.38 -22.59 0.20
CA GLY A 227 -27.00 -23.29 1.43
C GLY A 227 -25.56 -23.16 1.88
N TYR A 228 -24.81 -22.22 1.33
CA TYR A 228 -23.48 -21.83 1.85
C TYR A 228 -23.43 -20.34 2.04
N PRO A 229 -23.51 -19.84 3.29
CA PRO A 229 -23.11 -18.48 3.57
C PRO A 229 -21.60 -18.41 3.39
N LEU A 230 -21.17 -17.78 2.30
CA LEU A 230 -19.80 -17.29 2.20
C LEU A 230 -19.76 -16.01 3.07
N ASP A 231 -19.66 -16.18 4.38
CA ASP A 231 -19.53 -15.07 5.33
C ASP A 231 -18.07 -14.63 5.38
N PHE A 232 -17.51 -14.19 4.25
CA PHE A 232 -16.20 -13.56 4.21
C PHE A 232 -16.35 -12.07 4.54
N TYR A 233 -15.99 -11.67 5.74
CA TYR A 233 -16.22 -10.30 6.20
C TYR A 233 -15.02 -9.38 6.11
N TRP A 234 -13.79 -9.89 6.18
CA TRP A 234 -12.61 -9.08 6.37
C TRP A 234 -11.61 -9.36 5.28
N LEU A 235 -11.72 -8.61 4.19
CA LEU A 235 -10.71 -8.64 3.14
C LEU A 235 -9.45 -7.95 3.65
N TYR A 236 -8.33 -8.67 3.68
CA TYR A 236 -7.06 -8.13 4.14
C TYR A 236 -6.00 -8.10 3.04
N GLU A 237 -6.15 -8.86 1.95
CA GLU A 237 -5.17 -8.89 0.88
C GLU A 237 -5.83 -9.09 -0.49
N LEU A 238 -5.35 -8.32 -1.45
CA LEU A 238 -5.67 -8.45 -2.88
C LEU A 238 -4.39 -8.71 -3.65
N GLU A 239 -4.38 -9.75 -4.46
CA GLU A 239 -3.23 -10.11 -5.30
C GLU A 239 -3.67 -10.36 -6.73
N LEU A 240 -2.98 -9.71 -7.70
CA LEU A 240 -3.18 -9.98 -9.13
C LEU A 240 -2.28 -11.13 -9.57
N GLY A 241 -2.89 -12.18 -10.08
CA GLY A 241 -2.23 -13.33 -10.65
C GLY A 241 -2.57 -13.53 -12.12
N PRO A 242 -1.97 -14.55 -12.77
CA PRO A 242 -2.24 -14.86 -14.16
C PRO A 242 -3.68 -15.33 -14.41
N ASP A 243 -4.36 -15.83 -13.40
CA ASP A 243 -5.71 -16.38 -13.47
C ASP A 243 -6.80 -15.37 -13.06
N GLY A 244 -6.42 -14.19 -12.54
CA GLY A 244 -7.34 -13.16 -12.08
C GLY A 244 -6.90 -12.45 -10.80
N LEU A 245 -7.88 -11.91 -10.07
CA LEU A 245 -7.70 -11.23 -8.79
C LEU A 245 -8.01 -12.21 -7.65
N THR A 246 -7.03 -12.50 -6.81
CA THR A 246 -7.24 -13.27 -5.57
C THR A 246 -7.51 -12.30 -4.44
N ALA A 247 -8.63 -12.47 -3.77
CA ALA A 247 -8.99 -11.78 -2.54
C ALA A 247 -8.87 -12.75 -1.37
N THR A 248 -8.06 -12.41 -0.38
CA THR A 248 -7.86 -13.21 0.83
C THR A 248 -8.61 -12.56 1.97
N TYR A 249 -9.44 -13.35 2.64
CA TYR A 249 -10.27 -12.93 3.75
C TYR A 249 -9.80 -13.59 5.05
N ASP A 250 -9.72 -12.80 6.08
CA ASP A 250 -9.58 -13.29 7.43
C ASP A 250 -10.96 -13.79 7.94
N MET A 251 -11.02 -14.28 9.09
CA MET A 251 -12.11 -15.01 9.75
C MET A 251 -13.53 -14.58 9.42
N SER A 252 -14.38 -15.58 9.16
CA SER A 252 -15.82 -15.47 9.32
C SER A 252 -16.23 -15.70 10.79
N ALA A 253 -17.52 -15.54 11.09
CA ALA A 253 -18.08 -15.89 12.39
C ALA A 253 -17.82 -17.35 12.85
N ASP A 254 -17.38 -18.21 11.92
CA ASP A 254 -17.01 -19.62 12.15
C ASP A 254 -15.49 -19.85 12.26
N GLU A 255 -14.69 -18.79 12.39
CA GLU A 255 -13.22 -18.84 12.51
C GLU A 255 -12.49 -19.43 11.29
N ARG A 256 -13.02 -19.27 10.09
CA ARG A 256 -12.38 -19.73 8.86
C ARG A 256 -12.07 -18.57 7.93
N GLY A 257 -10.80 -18.36 7.66
CA GLY A 257 -10.37 -17.55 6.56
C GLY A 257 -10.57 -18.25 5.22
N GLY A 258 -10.42 -17.53 4.12
CA GLY A 258 -10.56 -18.09 2.80
C GLY A 258 -10.01 -17.20 1.70
N GLN A 259 -9.97 -17.77 0.50
CA GLN A 259 -9.60 -17.04 -0.69
C GLN A 259 -10.70 -17.15 -1.73
N VAL A 260 -10.94 -16.05 -2.43
CA VAL A 260 -11.85 -15.97 -3.57
C VAL A 260 -11.06 -15.51 -4.78
N LEU A 261 -11.16 -16.25 -5.88
CA LEU A 261 -10.62 -15.86 -7.17
C LEU A 261 -11.72 -15.19 -7.99
N PHE A 262 -11.47 -13.97 -8.42
CA PHE A 262 -12.32 -13.22 -9.35
C PHE A 262 -11.67 -13.14 -10.72
N SER A 263 -12.47 -13.12 -11.78
CA SER A 263 -12.01 -12.63 -13.07
C SER A 263 -11.72 -11.12 -12.97
N LEU A 264 -10.98 -10.58 -13.93
CA LEU A 264 -10.73 -9.13 -13.97
C LEU A 264 -12.01 -8.32 -14.29
N ASP A 265 -13.07 -8.99 -14.74
CA ASP A 265 -14.40 -8.41 -14.96
C ASP A 265 -15.34 -8.53 -13.75
N GLY A 266 -14.82 -9.03 -12.61
CA GLY A 266 -15.55 -9.09 -11.35
C GLY A 266 -16.42 -10.35 -11.15
N GLU A 267 -16.34 -11.34 -12.02
CA GLU A 267 -17.03 -12.62 -11.86
C GLU A 267 -16.27 -13.52 -10.86
N MET A 268 -16.94 -14.03 -9.85
CA MET A 268 -16.35 -15.02 -8.93
C MET A 268 -16.15 -16.36 -9.66
N LEU A 269 -14.89 -16.75 -9.82
CA LEU A 269 -14.51 -17.99 -10.53
C LEU A 269 -14.44 -19.20 -9.60
N SER A 270 -13.90 -19.02 -8.42
CA SER A 270 -13.75 -20.07 -7.42
C SER A 270 -13.51 -19.50 -6.03
N TYR A 271 -13.69 -20.35 -5.01
CA TYR A 271 -13.31 -20.02 -3.64
C TYR A 271 -12.79 -21.25 -2.92
N CYS A 272 -11.99 -21.04 -1.88
CA CYS A 272 -11.57 -22.07 -0.95
C CYS A 272 -11.48 -21.51 0.47
N PHE A 273 -11.77 -22.35 1.45
CA PHE A 273 -11.47 -22.04 2.84
C PHE A 273 -10.02 -22.41 3.14
N THR A 274 -9.31 -21.57 3.90
CA THR A 274 -8.01 -21.94 4.45
C THR A 274 -8.23 -23.09 5.44
N ALA A 275 -7.43 -24.14 5.31
CA ALA A 275 -7.51 -25.26 6.24
C ALA A 275 -7.04 -24.82 7.65
N ASP A 276 -7.72 -25.36 8.67
CA ASP A 276 -7.34 -25.21 10.09
C ASP A 276 -5.90 -25.68 10.37
#